data_4482ba5f6db6054550bc058d3710dc14
#
_entry.id   4482ba5f6db6054550bc058d3710dc14
#
_cell.length_a   1.000
_cell.length_b   1.000
_cell.length_c   1.000
_cell.angle_alpha   90.00
_cell.angle_beta   90.00
_cell.angle_gamma   90.00
#
_symmetry.space_group_name_H-M   'P 1'
#
loop_
_entity.id
_entity.type
_entity.pdbx_description
1 polymer ?
#
loop_
_entity_poly.entity_id
_entity_poly.type
_entity_poly.pdbx_seq_one_letter_code
_entity_poly.pdbx_strand_id
1 'polypeptide(L)'
;MYLVGQINFKPRLAGRDGNYRLYIISDDRHNAYHKINTGKVTSNIALGASFDQAVSDGVGLFARYSTQDDAIAENIVKSTWSLGTLIEGNLWGRDNDTVGLAYGIVMLNDKASSATVLGFNNTGDESHIEAFYKFGVSDHFTLTADVQLINNNGGDGSADAVTVAGVRGQLNFW
;
A
#
# COMPACT_ATOMS: atom_id res chain seq x y z
N MET A 1 -18.96 -6.38 -15.08
CA MET A 1 -18.25 -7.60 -14.59
C MET A 1 -17.01 -7.18 -13.85
N TYR A 2 -16.62 -7.85 -12.75
CA TYR A 2 -15.39 -7.61 -12.02
C TYR A 2 -14.55 -8.90 -12.04
N LEU A 3 -13.32 -8.81 -12.57
CA LEU A 3 -12.41 -9.94 -12.72
C LEU A 3 -11.08 -9.61 -12.04
N VAL A 4 -10.51 -10.57 -11.34
CA VAL A 4 -9.17 -10.49 -10.76
C VAL A 4 -8.38 -11.71 -11.19
N GLY A 5 -7.20 -11.47 -11.78
CA GLY A 5 -6.22 -12.51 -12.07
C GLY A 5 -4.97 -12.28 -11.24
N GLN A 6 -4.42 -13.32 -10.64
CA GLN A 6 -3.17 -13.26 -9.88
C GLN A 6 -2.28 -14.42 -10.20
N ILE A 7 -0.99 -14.13 -10.38
CA ILE A 7 0.09 -15.12 -10.41
C ILE A 7 0.94 -14.91 -9.17
N ASN A 8 1.20 -16.01 -8.45
CA ASN A 8 2.05 -16.01 -7.28
C ASN A 8 3.27 -16.90 -7.55
N PHE A 9 4.45 -16.32 -7.46
CA PHE A 9 5.73 -16.98 -7.61
C PHE A 9 6.50 -16.92 -6.28
N LYS A 10 7.00 -18.05 -5.81
CA LYS A 10 7.72 -18.19 -4.53
C LYS A 10 9.18 -18.58 -4.79
N PRO A 11 10.05 -17.65 -5.17
CA PRO A 11 11.46 -17.94 -5.40
C PRO A 11 12.22 -18.12 -4.08
N ARG A 12 13.35 -18.83 -4.18
CA ARG A 12 14.37 -18.84 -3.13
C ARG A 12 15.63 -18.16 -3.67
N LEU A 13 15.91 -16.95 -3.20
CA LEU A 13 17.10 -16.19 -3.59
C LEU A 13 18.15 -16.32 -2.49
N ALA A 14 19.34 -16.78 -2.85
CA ALA A 14 20.41 -17.06 -1.89
C ALA A 14 19.96 -17.95 -0.70
N GLY A 15 19.09 -18.94 -0.97
CA GLY A 15 18.55 -19.85 0.04
C GLY A 15 17.40 -19.26 0.88
N ARG A 16 16.97 -18.02 0.67
CA ARG A 16 15.95 -17.32 1.43
C ARG A 16 14.64 -17.23 0.65
N ASP A 17 13.54 -17.37 1.34
CA ASP A 17 12.20 -17.41 0.73
C ASP A 17 11.75 -16.01 0.30
N GLY A 18 11.18 -15.95 -0.90
CA GLY A 18 10.48 -14.80 -1.45
C GLY A 18 9.04 -15.15 -1.80
N ASN A 19 8.21 -14.11 -1.98
CA ASN A 19 6.83 -14.27 -2.39
C ASN A 19 6.46 -13.09 -3.31
N TYR A 20 6.42 -13.36 -4.62
CA TYR A 20 6.22 -12.35 -5.65
C TYR A 20 4.86 -12.56 -6.31
N ARG A 21 4.05 -11.52 -6.34
CA ARG A 21 2.70 -11.56 -6.89
C ARG A 21 2.56 -10.51 -7.96
N LEU A 22 1.97 -10.90 -9.07
CA LEU A 22 1.50 -9.99 -10.11
C LEU A 22 0.00 -10.17 -10.23
N TYR A 23 -0.74 -9.09 -10.36
CA TYR A 23 -2.19 -9.13 -10.47
C TYR A 23 -2.71 -8.13 -11.48
N ILE A 24 -3.80 -8.51 -12.12
CA ILE A 24 -4.59 -7.68 -13.00
C ILE A 24 -6.03 -7.65 -12.49
N ILE A 25 -6.61 -6.47 -12.48
CA ILE A 25 -8.01 -6.25 -12.13
C ILE A 25 -8.67 -5.61 -13.34
N SER A 26 -9.79 -6.17 -13.77
CA SER A 26 -10.66 -5.57 -14.79
C SER A 26 -12.03 -5.33 -14.19
N ASP A 27 -12.48 -4.10 -14.24
CA ASP A 27 -13.79 -3.68 -13.76
C ASP A 27 -14.60 -3.07 -14.92
N ASP A 28 -15.63 -3.80 -15.34
CA ASP A 28 -16.55 -3.40 -16.41
C ASP A 28 -17.97 -3.27 -15.82
N ARG A 29 -18.11 -2.44 -14.79
CA ARG A 29 -19.44 -2.06 -14.28
C ARG A 29 -20.09 -1.11 -15.26
N HIS A 30 -21.33 -1.40 -15.58
CA HIS A 30 -22.08 -0.63 -16.59
C HIS A 30 -22.10 0.87 -16.27
N ASN A 31 -21.61 1.68 -17.18
CA ASN A 31 -21.54 3.15 -17.08
C ASN A 31 -20.79 3.69 -15.85
N ALA A 32 -19.89 2.92 -15.25
CA ALA A 32 -19.15 3.36 -14.06
C ALA A 32 -17.89 4.17 -14.38
N TYR A 33 -17.35 4.00 -15.59
CA TYR A 33 -16.09 4.62 -15.98
C TYR A 33 -16.19 5.35 -17.31
N HIS A 34 -15.62 6.55 -17.38
CA HIS A 34 -15.67 7.41 -18.56
C HIS A 34 -14.29 7.95 -18.93
N LYS A 35 -13.97 7.95 -20.22
CA LYS A 35 -12.74 8.59 -20.68
C LYS A 35 -12.84 10.11 -20.58
N ILE A 36 -11.86 10.75 -19.93
CA ILE A 36 -11.82 12.19 -19.63
C ILE A 36 -12.06 13.03 -20.89
N ASN A 37 -11.37 12.72 -22.00
CA ASN A 37 -11.42 13.56 -23.22
C ASN A 37 -12.66 13.36 -24.07
N THR A 38 -13.40 12.29 -23.91
CA THR A 38 -14.51 11.94 -24.82
C THR A 38 -15.82 11.65 -24.11
N GLY A 39 -15.80 11.48 -22.78
CA GLY A 39 -16.97 11.02 -22.00
C GLY A 39 -17.46 9.62 -22.38
N LYS A 40 -16.73 8.89 -23.24
CA LYS A 40 -17.14 7.54 -23.65
C LYS A 40 -17.00 6.55 -22.48
N VAL A 41 -18.02 5.74 -22.31
CA VAL A 41 -18.00 4.62 -21.35
C VAL A 41 -16.87 3.66 -21.71
N THR A 42 -16.16 3.19 -20.70
CA THR A 42 -15.04 2.26 -20.82
C THR A 42 -15.00 1.30 -19.61
N SER A 43 -14.16 0.28 -19.69
CA SER A 43 -13.76 -0.53 -18.53
C SER A 43 -12.51 0.03 -17.88
N ASN A 44 -12.37 -0.16 -16.59
CA ASN A 44 -11.14 0.17 -15.86
C ASN A 44 -10.25 -1.07 -15.73
N ILE A 45 -8.97 -0.90 -16.00
CA ILE A 45 -7.95 -1.94 -15.81
C ILE A 45 -6.91 -1.41 -14.85
N ALA A 46 -6.62 -2.19 -13.82
CA ALA A 46 -5.54 -1.93 -12.89
C ALA A 46 -4.55 -3.09 -12.89
N LEU A 47 -3.27 -2.75 -12.76
CA LEU A 47 -2.17 -3.69 -12.63
C LEU A 47 -1.49 -3.51 -11.30
N GLY A 48 -0.98 -4.59 -10.73
CA GLY A 48 -0.24 -4.51 -9.49
C GLY A 48 0.85 -5.56 -9.37
N ALA A 49 1.85 -5.22 -8.57
CA ALA A 49 2.94 -6.10 -8.20
C ALA A 49 3.22 -6.01 -6.70
N SER A 50 3.57 -7.12 -6.11
CA SER A 50 3.89 -7.25 -4.68
C SER A 50 5.06 -8.18 -4.52
N PHE A 51 6.12 -7.71 -3.87
CA PHE A 51 7.35 -8.45 -3.63
C PHE A 51 7.61 -8.48 -2.14
N ASP A 52 7.82 -9.68 -1.59
CA ASP A 52 8.28 -9.94 -0.24
C ASP A 52 9.53 -10.81 -0.33
N GLN A 53 10.61 -10.44 0.32
CA GLN A 53 11.88 -11.17 0.27
C GLN A 53 12.59 -11.16 1.62
N ALA A 54 12.86 -12.33 2.17
CA ALA A 54 13.80 -12.45 3.27
C ALA A 54 15.24 -12.19 2.76
N VAL A 55 15.93 -11.22 3.35
CA VAL A 55 17.29 -10.81 2.93
C VAL A 55 18.38 -11.26 3.91
N SER A 56 18.01 -11.44 5.18
CA SER A 56 18.87 -12.05 6.21
C SER A 56 18.00 -12.82 7.20
N ASP A 57 18.62 -13.48 8.18
CA ASP A 57 17.88 -14.07 9.28
C ASP A 57 17.30 -12.93 10.13
N GLY A 58 15.97 -12.87 10.19
CA GLY A 58 15.25 -11.82 10.91
C GLY A 58 15.07 -10.51 10.16
N VAL A 59 15.42 -10.39 8.85
CA VAL A 59 15.12 -9.19 8.06
C VAL A 59 14.40 -9.56 6.78
N GLY A 60 13.20 -9.01 6.61
CA GLY A 60 12.40 -9.08 5.39
C GLY A 60 12.21 -7.71 4.78
N LEU A 61 12.29 -7.65 3.45
CA LEU A 61 11.95 -6.45 2.66
C LEU A 61 10.65 -6.69 1.91
N PHE A 62 9.89 -5.64 1.71
CA PHE A 62 8.77 -5.67 0.80
C PHE A 62 8.74 -4.45 -0.12
N ALA A 63 8.16 -4.64 -1.29
CA ALA A 63 7.81 -3.57 -2.21
C ALA A 63 6.43 -3.84 -2.82
N ARG A 64 5.66 -2.79 -3.05
CA ARG A 64 4.33 -2.84 -3.67
C ARG A 64 4.27 -1.78 -4.75
N TYR A 65 3.59 -2.09 -5.82
CA TYR A 65 3.29 -1.14 -6.89
C TYR A 65 1.90 -1.44 -7.45
N SER A 66 1.14 -0.39 -7.76
CA SER A 66 -0.08 -0.53 -8.53
C SER A 66 -0.27 0.67 -9.45
N THR A 67 -0.98 0.44 -10.55
CA THR A 67 -1.33 1.48 -11.52
C THR A 67 -2.65 1.18 -12.19
N GLN A 68 -3.32 2.21 -12.65
CA GLN A 68 -4.55 2.11 -13.42
C GLN A 68 -4.59 3.20 -14.50
N ASP A 69 -5.57 3.14 -15.41
CA ASP A 69 -5.69 4.07 -16.53
C ASP A 69 -5.98 5.50 -16.05
N ASP A 70 -5.03 6.40 -16.23
CA ASP A 70 -5.14 7.82 -15.86
C ASP A 70 -6.03 8.64 -16.80
N ALA A 71 -6.44 8.07 -17.93
CA ALA A 71 -7.40 8.70 -18.85
C ALA A 71 -8.87 8.46 -18.44
N ILE A 72 -9.11 7.80 -17.31
CA ILE A 72 -10.46 7.57 -16.75
C ILE A 72 -10.75 8.61 -15.68
N ALA A 73 -11.88 9.31 -15.82
CA ALA A 73 -12.28 10.42 -14.95
C ALA A 73 -12.48 10.01 -13.48
N GLU A 74 -12.98 8.80 -13.25
CA GLU A 74 -13.26 8.27 -11.92
C GLU A 74 -12.01 7.72 -11.19
N ASN A 75 -10.87 7.60 -11.91
CA ASN A 75 -9.63 7.16 -11.32
C ASN A 75 -8.88 8.33 -10.68
N ILE A 76 -9.17 8.62 -9.43
CA ILE A 76 -8.50 9.68 -8.64
C ILE A 76 -7.02 9.35 -8.42
N VAL A 77 -6.70 8.08 -8.19
CA VAL A 77 -5.33 7.59 -8.02
C VAL A 77 -4.87 6.98 -9.33
N LYS A 78 -3.74 7.44 -9.89
CA LYS A 78 -3.13 6.84 -11.10
C LYS A 78 -2.18 5.70 -10.77
N SER A 79 -1.43 5.82 -9.68
CA SER A 79 -0.52 4.78 -9.25
C SER A 79 -0.18 4.91 -7.77
N THR A 80 0.26 3.81 -7.17
CA THR A 80 0.81 3.79 -5.81
C THR A 80 2.08 2.97 -5.80
N TRP A 81 2.99 3.30 -4.91
CA TRP A 81 4.07 2.40 -4.55
C TRP A 81 4.39 2.51 -3.07
N SER A 82 4.88 1.43 -2.52
CA SER A 82 5.40 1.41 -1.16
C SER A 82 6.56 0.43 -1.05
N LEU A 83 7.44 0.70 -0.12
CA LEU A 83 8.53 -0.17 0.26
C LEU A 83 8.70 -0.14 1.78
N GLY A 84 9.26 -1.20 2.33
CA GLY A 84 9.51 -1.25 3.75
C GLY A 84 10.28 -2.50 4.17
N THR A 85 10.51 -2.58 5.47
CA THR A 85 11.22 -3.68 6.09
C THR A 85 10.51 -4.14 7.35
N LEU A 86 10.62 -5.43 7.61
CA LEU A 86 10.30 -6.06 8.89
C LEU A 86 11.60 -6.60 9.49
N ILE A 87 11.85 -6.29 10.75
CA ILE A 87 13.04 -6.70 11.49
C ILE A 87 12.55 -7.50 12.71
N GLU A 88 12.93 -8.76 12.78
CA GLU A 88 12.55 -9.67 13.85
C GLU A 88 13.41 -9.48 15.10
N GLY A 89 12.81 -9.64 16.25
CA GLY A 89 13.42 -9.40 17.54
C GLY A 89 14.53 -10.37 17.95
N ASN A 90 14.70 -11.48 17.22
CA ASN A 90 15.82 -12.39 17.41
C ASN A 90 17.17 -11.67 17.30
N LEU A 91 17.24 -10.56 16.54
CA LEU A 91 18.46 -9.74 16.39
C LEU A 91 18.83 -8.97 17.66
N TRP A 92 17.93 -8.85 18.63
CA TRP A 92 18.19 -8.22 19.95
C TRP A 92 17.70 -9.04 21.13
N GLY A 93 17.51 -10.38 20.92
CA GLY A 93 17.18 -11.32 21.99
C GLY A 93 15.70 -11.28 22.43
N ARG A 94 14.80 -10.87 21.56
CA ARG A 94 13.34 -10.82 21.80
C ARG A 94 12.57 -11.45 20.64
N ASP A 95 12.62 -12.77 20.52
CA ASP A 95 12.16 -13.53 19.36
C ASP A 95 10.69 -13.28 18.96
N ASN A 96 9.85 -12.87 19.90
CA ASN A 96 8.43 -12.58 19.65
C ASN A 96 8.15 -11.13 19.25
N ASP A 97 9.18 -10.29 19.19
CA ASP A 97 9.03 -8.88 18.83
C ASP A 97 9.25 -8.66 17.32
N THR A 98 8.75 -7.55 16.81
CA THR A 98 9.00 -7.14 15.42
C THR A 98 8.99 -5.62 15.32
N VAL A 99 9.95 -5.06 14.60
CA VAL A 99 9.94 -3.67 14.13
C VAL A 99 9.52 -3.65 12.67
N GLY A 100 8.63 -2.75 12.30
CA GLY A 100 8.31 -2.45 10.92
C GLY A 100 8.55 -1.00 10.59
N LEU A 101 9.12 -0.76 9.40
CA LEU A 101 9.29 0.56 8.81
C LEU A 101 8.78 0.53 7.38
N ALA A 102 8.00 1.51 6.99
CA ALA A 102 7.44 1.62 5.65
C ALA A 102 7.42 3.06 5.15
N TYR A 103 7.55 3.20 3.85
CA TYR A 103 7.28 4.43 3.12
C TYR A 103 6.44 4.12 1.90
N GLY A 104 5.47 4.98 1.61
CA GLY A 104 4.61 4.86 0.44
C GLY A 104 4.19 6.20 -0.13
N ILE A 105 3.84 6.19 -1.42
CA ILE A 105 3.27 7.33 -2.12
C ILE A 105 2.02 6.89 -2.86
N VAL A 106 0.99 7.72 -2.79
CA VAL A 106 -0.22 7.67 -3.60
C VAL A 106 -0.12 8.81 -4.62
N MET A 107 0.12 8.46 -5.87
CA MET A 107 0.20 9.41 -6.97
C MET A 107 -1.22 9.69 -7.49
N LEU A 108 -1.66 10.91 -7.34
CA LEU A 108 -3.00 11.31 -7.77
C LEU A 108 -3.05 11.56 -9.27
N ASN A 109 -4.23 11.38 -9.83
CA ASN A 109 -4.49 11.60 -11.23
C ASN A 109 -4.80 13.09 -11.47
N ASP A 110 -3.79 13.83 -11.89
CA ASP A 110 -3.90 15.25 -12.23
C ASP A 110 -4.89 15.55 -13.37
N LYS A 111 -5.12 14.56 -14.24
CA LYS A 111 -6.15 14.67 -15.30
C LYS A 111 -7.57 14.54 -14.75
N ALA A 112 -7.77 13.69 -13.74
CA ALA A 112 -9.08 13.51 -13.09
C ALA A 112 -9.46 14.73 -12.23
N SER A 113 -8.50 15.41 -11.60
CA SER A 113 -8.74 16.61 -10.79
C SER A 113 -9.29 17.78 -11.61
N SER A 114 -8.86 17.90 -12.86
CA SER A 114 -9.38 18.92 -13.78
C SER A 114 -10.82 18.66 -14.24
N ALA A 115 -11.31 17.44 -14.06
CA ALA A 115 -12.67 17.03 -14.41
C ALA A 115 -13.73 17.37 -13.35
N THR A 116 -13.38 18.02 -12.26
CA THR A 116 -14.26 18.59 -11.21
C THR A 116 -15.16 17.56 -10.49
N VAL A 117 -14.84 16.29 -10.52
CA VAL A 117 -15.79 15.24 -10.08
C VAL A 117 -15.91 15.13 -8.56
N LEU A 118 -14.91 15.57 -7.76
CA LEU A 118 -14.94 15.32 -6.30
C LEU A 118 -14.38 16.44 -5.40
N GLY A 119 -14.04 17.62 -5.94
CA GLY A 119 -13.57 18.73 -5.10
C GLY A 119 -12.20 18.51 -4.44
N PHE A 120 -11.42 17.56 -4.93
CA PHE A 120 -10.05 17.36 -4.48
C PHE A 120 -9.14 18.43 -5.05
N ASN A 121 -8.39 19.07 -4.18
CA ASN A 121 -7.37 20.04 -4.57
C ASN A 121 -6.06 19.30 -4.83
N ASN A 122 -5.99 18.62 -5.98
CA ASN A 122 -4.82 17.80 -6.36
C ASN A 122 -3.62 18.68 -6.71
N THR A 123 -2.92 19.15 -5.70
CA THR A 123 -1.71 19.98 -5.83
C THR A 123 -0.44 19.23 -5.41
N GLY A 124 -0.56 17.98 -4.94
CA GLY A 124 0.57 17.14 -4.54
C GLY A 124 0.20 15.67 -4.38
N ASP A 125 1.18 14.80 -4.49
CA ASP A 125 1.02 13.37 -4.19
C ASP A 125 1.02 13.17 -2.66
N GLU A 126 0.14 12.28 -2.18
CA GLU A 126 0.11 11.92 -0.76
C GLU A 126 1.21 10.95 -0.42
N SER A 127 1.99 11.20 0.64
CA SER A 127 3.03 10.26 1.09
C SER A 127 2.84 9.87 2.56
N HIS A 128 3.22 8.62 2.85
CA HIS A 128 3.10 7.99 4.16
C HIS A 128 4.44 7.47 4.62
N ILE A 129 4.79 7.77 5.87
CA ILE A 129 5.84 7.08 6.61
C ILE A 129 5.16 6.37 7.77
N GLU A 130 5.47 5.11 7.99
CA GLU A 130 4.97 4.31 9.10
C GLU A 130 6.11 3.64 9.83
N ALA A 131 6.05 3.65 11.15
CA ALA A 131 6.91 2.86 12.02
C ALA A 131 6.08 2.20 13.11
N PHE A 132 6.28 0.90 13.30
CA PHE A 132 5.64 0.19 14.40
C PHE A 132 6.62 -0.70 15.16
N TYR A 133 6.29 -0.93 16.42
CA TYR A 133 6.93 -1.93 17.26
C TYR A 133 5.86 -2.89 17.79
N LYS A 134 5.94 -4.14 17.40
CA LYS A 134 5.14 -5.23 17.92
C LYS A 134 5.90 -5.90 19.07
N PHE A 135 5.37 -5.83 20.27
CA PHE A 135 5.89 -6.39 21.50
C PHE A 135 5.18 -7.70 21.84
N GLY A 136 5.90 -8.81 21.87
CA GLY A 136 5.40 -10.08 22.35
C GLY A 136 5.37 -10.10 23.87
N VAL A 137 4.20 -9.91 24.44
CA VAL A 137 4.01 -9.96 25.92
C VAL A 137 4.00 -11.39 26.43
N SER A 138 3.37 -12.29 25.68
CA SER A 138 3.32 -13.73 25.93
C SER A 138 3.05 -14.46 24.61
N ASP A 139 3.05 -15.80 24.62
CA ASP A 139 2.72 -16.62 23.45
C ASP A 139 1.31 -16.36 22.90
N HIS A 140 0.44 -15.80 23.72
CA HIS A 140 -0.96 -15.54 23.37
C HIS A 140 -1.30 -14.06 23.22
N PHE A 141 -0.44 -13.14 23.67
CA PHE A 141 -0.75 -11.71 23.67
C PHE A 141 0.38 -10.88 23.11
N THR A 142 0.05 -10.04 22.12
CA THR A 142 0.95 -9.05 21.57
C THR A 142 0.37 -7.64 21.72
N LEU A 143 1.25 -6.67 21.91
CA LEU A 143 0.94 -5.24 21.93
C LEU A 143 1.73 -4.55 20.81
N THR A 144 1.09 -3.75 19.98
CA THR A 144 1.77 -3.01 18.92
C THR A 144 1.56 -1.51 19.14
N ALA A 145 2.65 -0.77 19.21
CA ALA A 145 2.63 0.68 19.08
C ALA A 145 2.95 1.05 17.64
N ASP A 146 2.22 2.02 17.09
CA ASP A 146 2.31 2.46 15.70
C ASP A 146 2.31 3.99 15.63
N VAL A 147 3.11 4.55 14.72
CA VAL A 147 3.10 5.97 14.39
C VAL A 147 3.18 6.13 12.88
N GLN A 148 2.35 7.01 12.35
CA GLN A 148 2.31 7.34 10.94
C GLN A 148 2.41 8.85 10.73
N LEU A 149 3.14 9.26 9.71
CA LEU A 149 3.21 10.64 9.23
C LEU A 149 2.68 10.66 7.79
N ILE A 150 1.64 11.45 7.57
CA ILE A 150 0.98 11.59 6.27
C ILE A 150 1.18 13.03 5.79
N ASN A 151 1.81 13.20 4.63
CA ASN A 151 1.97 14.50 4.00
C ASN A 151 1.05 14.63 2.80
N ASN A 152 0.61 15.84 2.50
CA ASN A 152 -0.32 16.17 1.41
C ASN A 152 -1.59 15.32 1.48
N ASN A 153 -2.18 15.21 2.67
CA ASN A 153 -3.36 14.37 2.91
C ASN A 153 -4.49 14.69 1.91
N GLY A 154 -4.98 13.64 1.23
CA GLY A 154 -5.97 13.78 0.16
C GLY A 154 -5.42 14.45 -1.11
N GLY A 155 -4.10 14.59 -1.26
CA GLY A 155 -3.47 15.24 -2.41
C GLY A 155 -3.47 16.75 -2.35
N ASP A 156 -3.73 17.34 -1.20
CA ASP A 156 -3.62 18.78 -0.99
C ASP A 156 -2.19 19.15 -0.56
N GLY A 157 -1.40 19.67 -1.48
CA GLY A 157 -0.03 20.10 -1.22
C GLY A 157 0.09 21.30 -0.27
N SER A 158 -1.03 21.93 0.08
CA SER A 158 -1.11 23.01 1.09
C SER A 158 -1.54 22.50 2.46
N ALA A 159 -1.99 21.24 2.57
CA ALA A 159 -2.43 20.68 3.84
C ALA A 159 -1.25 20.42 4.77
N ASP A 160 -1.43 20.70 6.04
CA ASP A 160 -0.46 20.34 7.08
C ASP A 160 -0.30 18.82 7.16
N ALA A 161 0.91 18.38 7.52
CA ALA A 161 1.17 16.98 7.76
C ALA A 161 0.35 16.45 8.95
N VAL A 162 -0.24 15.26 8.78
CA VAL A 162 -1.03 14.59 9.81
C VAL A 162 -0.18 13.50 10.47
N THR A 163 -0.09 13.55 11.79
CA THR A 163 0.52 12.48 12.59
C THR A 163 -0.57 11.63 13.23
N VAL A 164 -0.51 10.32 13.00
CA VAL A 164 -1.40 9.35 13.62
C VAL A 164 -0.58 8.46 14.55
N ALA A 165 -1.03 8.27 15.79
CA ALA A 165 -0.44 7.33 16.73
C ALA A 165 -1.51 6.34 17.20
N GLY A 166 -1.15 5.08 17.27
CA GLY A 166 -2.05 4.00 17.63
C GLY A 166 -1.42 2.95 18.53
N VAL A 167 -2.28 2.26 19.29
CA VAL A 167 -1.90 1.07 20.05
C VAL A 167 -2.92 -0.02 19.76
N ARG A 168 -2.42 -1.24 19.46
CA ARG A 168 -3.26 -2.41 19.20
C ARG A 168 -2.85 -3.57 20.12
N GLY A 169 -3.81 -4.13 20.87
CA GLY A 169 -3.67 -5.41 21.54
C GLY A 169 -4.24 -6.54 20.65
N GLN A 170 -3.55 -7.66 20.58
CA GLN A 170 -4.02 -8.87 19.90
C GLN A 170 -3.89 -10.07 20.83
N LEU A 171 -4.98 -10.81 21.02
CA LEU A 171 -5.05 -12.03 21.80
C LEU A 171 -5.32 -13.22 20.87
N ASN A 172 -4.48 -14.25 20.97
CA ASN A 172 -4.63 -15.51 20.24
C ASN A 172 -5.06 -16.59 21.24
N PHE A 173 -6.11 -17.35 20.94
CA PHE A 173 -6.70 -18.33 21.85
C PHE A 173 -6.22 -19.78 21.62
N TRP A 174 -5.39 -20.02 20.56
CA TRP A 174 -4.76 -21.31 20.17
C TRP A 174 -3.46 -21.08 19.41
#